data_e9bf9760ce4d01a08b449f9e9a045bb6
#
_entry.id   e9bf9760ce4d01a08b449f9e9a045bb6
#
_cell.length_a   1.000
_cell.length_b   1.000
_cell.length_c   1.000
_cell.angle_alpha   90.00
_cell.angle_beta   90.00
_cell.angle_gamma   90.00
#
_symmetry.space_group_name_H-M   'P 1'
#
loop_
_entity.id
_entity.type
_entity.pdbx_description
1 polymer ?
#
loop_
_entity_poly.entity_id
_entity_poly.type
_entity_poly.pdbx_seq_one_letter_code
_entity_poly.pdbx_strand_id
1 'polypeptide(L)'
;MTTYVDSSVIVALYVPERFSTRARTVMASLVRAPYTALHELELPNAFALMAGRAVISAGERTTIRLQLQEDVDSGRLASVAPDWADVFTVASALSDSHTEKVLARSLDVLHVATARVLGCRRFVSADDRQLGLARLAGFTITDIKRGRQTPARRPTGR
;
A
#
# COMPACT_ATOMS: atom_id res chain seq x y z
N MET A 1 11.58 8.96 -2.51
CA MET A 1 10.63 8.12 -3.27
C MET A 1 9.37 8.91 -3.56
N THR A 2 8.75 8.74 -4.72
CA THR A 2 7.59 9.55 -5.12
C THR A 2 6.26 8.80 -5.01
N THR A 3 6.30 7.47 -4.91
CA THR A 3 5.11 6.61 -4.91
C THR A 3 5.14 5.64 -3.74
N TYR A 4 4.05 5.60 -3.00
CA TYR A 4 3.76 4.58 -1.99
C TYR A 4 2.80 3.55 -2.59
N VAL A 5 3.06 2.28 -2.33
CA VAL A 5 2.26 1.15 -2.79
C VAL A 5 1.82 0.40 -1.54
N ASP A 6 0.53 0.18 -1.35
CA ASP A 6 0.04 -0.56 -0.20
C ASP A 6 0.18 -2.09 -0.36
N SER A 7 -0.06 -2.83 0.71
CA SER A 7 0.09 -4.29 0.74
C SER A 7 -0.83 -5.00 -0.26
N SER A 8 -2.01 -4.46 -0.59
CA SER A 8 -2.94 -5.10 -1.53
C SER A 8 -2.37 -5.19 -2.95
N VAL A 9 -1.61 -4.18 -3.36
CA VAL A 9 -0.94 -4.15 -4.66
C VAL A 9 0.20 -5.16 -4.69
N ILE A 10 0.97 -5.26 -3.61
CA ILE A 10 2.09 -6.20 -3.51
C ILE A 10 1.58 -7.64 -3.50
N VAL A 11 0.50 -7.94 -2.75
CA VAL A 11 -0.15 -9.27 -2.79
C VAL A 11 -0.53 -9.67 -4.21
N ALA A 12 -1.09 -8.75 -5.00
CA ALA A 12 -1.50 -8.99 -6.38
C ALA A 12 -0.34 -9.28 -7.36
N LEU A 13 0.92 -9.09 -6.95
CA LEU A 13 2.09 -9.49 -7.72
C LEU A 13 2.34 -11.00 -7.64
N TYR A 14 2.10 -11.58 -6.46
CA TYR A 14 2.45 -12.96 -6.14
C TYR A 14 1.27 -13.91 -6.23
N VAL A 15 0.07 -13.43 -5.94
CA VAL A 15 -1.17 -14.24 -6.03
C VAL A 15 -1.97 -13.76 -7.23
N PRO A 16 -2.29 -14.65 -8.20
CA PRO A 16 -3.07 -14.26 -9.36
C PRO A 16 -4.45 -13.74 -8.98
N GLU A 17 -4.74 -12.50 -9.34
CA GLU A 17 -6.01 -11.83 -9.14
C GLU A 17 -6.42 -11.06 -10.40
N ARG A 18 -7.69 -10.65 -10.48
CA ARG A 18 -8.26 -9.93 -11.63
C ARG A 18 -7.47 -8.67 -12.02
N PHE A 19 -6.79 -8.03 -11.08
CA PHE A 19 -6.02 -6.80 -11.29
C PHE A 19 -4.49 -6.97 -11.21
N SER A 20 -3.99 -8.22 -11.14
CA SER A 20 -2.55 -8.52 -11.08
C SER A 20 -1.75 -7.92 -12.24
N THR A 21 -2.31 -7.89 -13.45
CA THR A 21 -1.66 -7.25 -14.60
C THR A 21 -1.43 -5.75 -14.37
N ARG A 22 -2.41 -5.05 -13.79
CA ARG A 22 -2.27 -3.63 -13.46
C ARG A 22 -1.27 -3.40 -12.33
N ALA A 23 -1.28 -4.26 -11.31
CA ALA A 23 -0.27 -4.23 -10.24
C ALA A 23 1.13 -4.35 -10.81
N ARG A 24 1.38 -5.34 -11.68
CA ARG A 24 2.66 -5.51 -12.38
C ARG A 24 3.04 -4.30 -13.22
N THR A 25 2.11 -3.72 -13.98
CA THR A 25 2.36 -2.51 -14.79
C THR A 25 2.78 -1.33 -13.91
N VAL A 26 2.10 -1.11 -12.80
CA VAL A 26 2.48 -0.04 -11.86
C VAL A 26 3.85 -0.29 -11.28
N MET A 27 4.10 -1.50 -10.75
CA MET A 27 5.39 -1.84 -10.14
C MET A 27 6.55 -1.75 -11.14
N ALA A 28 6.35 -2.19 -12.37
CA ALA A 28 7.36 -2.06 -13.44
C ALA A 28 7.69 -0.60 -13.80
N SER A 29 6.78 0.33 -13.55
CA SER A 29 7.02 1.77 -13.75
C SER A 29 7.80 2.44 -12.62
N LEU A 30 8.04 1.74 -11.51
CA LEU A 30 8.77 2.25 -10.34
C LEU A 30 10.21 1.75 -10.37
N VAL A 31 11.16 2.61 -10.07
CA VAL A 31 12.55 2.20 -9.82
C VAL A 31 12.63 1.30 -8.59
N ARG A 32 11.88 1.65 -7.55
CA ARG A 32 11.71 0.88 -6.32
C ARG A 32 10.47 1.36 -5.56
N ALA A 33 9.83 0.46 -4.82
CA ALA A 33 8.72 0.78 -3.92
C ALA A 33 9.19 0.72 -2.45
N PRO A 34 8.71 1.62 -1.57
CA PRO A 34 8.98 1.54 -0.15
C PRO A 34 8.42 0.24 0.43
N TYR A 35 9.23 -0.43 1.24
CA TYR A 35 8.86 -1.62 2.02
C TYR A 35 9.11 -1.30 3.50
N THR A 36 8.05 -1.30 4.30
CA THR A 36 8.08 -0.85 5.69
C THR A 36 7.61 -1.95 6.63
N ALA A 37 7.75 -1.76 7.94
CA ALA A 37 7.24 -2.70 8.94
C ALA A 37 5.74 -3.02 8.80
N LEU A 38 4.93 -2.12 8.20
CA LEU A 38 3.54 -2.44 7.88
C LEU A 38 3.45 -3.56 6.85
N HIS A 39 4.25 -3.50 5.79
CA HIS A 39 4.31 -4.55 4.76
C HIS A 39 4.88 -5.85 5.33
N GLU A 40 5.89 -5.76 6.20
CA GLU A 40 6.50 -6.93 6.88
C GLU A 40 5.48 -7.69 7.73
N LEU A 41 4.52 -6.99 8.31
CA LEU A 41 3.42 -7.60 9.06
C LEU A 41 2.31 -8.12 8.15
N GLU A 42 1.82 -7.28 7.24
CA GLU A 42 0.60 -7.55 6.48
C GLU A 42 0.78 -8.61 5.40
N LEU A 43 1.90 -8.60 4.67
CA LEU A 43 2.10 -9.54 3.55
C LEU A 43 2.18 -11.00 4.03
N PRO A 44 3.02 -11.36 5.01
CA PRO A 44 3.04 -12.74 5.52
C PRO A 44 1.69 -13.15 6.13
N ASN A 45 0.98 -12.22 6.79
CA ASN A 45 -0.33 -12.48 7.35
C ASN A 45 -1.38 -12.71 6.25
N ALA A 46 -1.38 -11.90 5.19
CA ALA A 46 -2.27 -12.09 4.05
C ALA A 46 -2.06 -13.45 3.38
N PHE A 47 -0.81 -13.85 3.13
CA PHE A 47 -0.51 -15.17 2.55
C PHE A 47 -0.87 -16.32 3.49
N ALA A 48 -0.73 -16.14 4.81
CA ALA A 48 -1.15 -17.13 5.80
C ALA A 48 -2.69 -17.29 5.79
N LEU A 49 -3.44 -16.19 5.75
CA LEU A 49 -4.89 -16.21 5.64
C LEU A 49 -5.36 -16.87 4.34
N MET A 50 -4.70 -16.59 3.22
CA MET A 50 -5.01 -17.22 1.93
C MET A 50 -4.76 -18.73 1.97
N ALA A 51 -3.67 -19.18 2.59
CA ALA A 51 -3.40 -20.61 2.77
C ALA A 51 -4.43 -21.26 3.70
N GLY A 52 -4.78 -20.61 4.82
CA GLY A 52 -5.80 -21.12 5.74
C GLY A 52 -7.20 -21.21 5.12
N ARG A 53 -7.48 -20.41 4.10
CA ARG A 53 -8.73 -20.43 3.30
C ARG A 53 -8.62 -21.31 2.03
N ALA A 54 -7.53 -22.06 1.86
CA ALA A 54 -7.24 -22.88 0.69
C ALA A 54 -7.29 -22.12 -0.66
N VAL A 55 -7.04 -20.81 -0.66
CA VAL A 55 -6.88 -19.99 -1.86
C VAL A 55 -5.53 -20.27 -2.52
N ILE A 56 -4.51 -20.51 -1.70
CA ILE A 56 -3.19 -20.97 -2.10
C ILE A 56 -2.80 -22.20 -1.25
N SER A 57 -1.95 -23.06 -1.78
CA SER A 57 -1.40 -24.20 -1.05
C SER A 57 -0.26 -23.76 -0.11
N ALA A 58 0.12 -24.65 0.82
CA ALA A 58 1.28 -24.43 1.69
C ALA A 58 2.59 -24.30 0.88
N GLY A 59 2.72 -25.06 -0.20
CA GLY A 59 3.88 -24.98 -1.11
C GLY A 59 3.93 -23.63 -1.84
N GLU A 60 2.82 -23.17 -2.38
CA GLU A 60 2.72 -21.84 -3.01
C GLU A 60 3.04 -20.73 -2.02
N ARG A 61 2.52 -20.81 -0.78
CA ARG A 61 2.87 -19.85 0.26
C ARG A 61 4.38 -19.79 0.52
N THR A 62 5.04 -20.94 0.56
CA THR A 62 6.50 -20.99 0.74
C THR A 62 7.23 -20.32 -0.43
N THR A 63 6.83 -20.66 -1.66
CA THR A 63 7.40 -20.06 -2.87
C THR A 63 7.21 -18.53 -2.90
N ILE A 64 6.01 -18.06 -2.60
CA ILE A 64 5.69 -16.62 -2.53
C ILE A 64 6.58 -15.89 -1.52
N ARG A 65 6.81 -16.49 -0.35
CA ARG A 65 7.68 -15.90 0.67
C ARG A 65 9.12 -15.77 0.21
N LEU A 66 9.62 -16.76 -0.51
CA LEU A 66 10.98 -16.71 -1.08
C LEU A 66 11.08 -15.62 -2.16
N GLN A 67 10.10 -15.50 -3.04
CA GLN A 67 10.05 -14.45 -4.06
C GLN A 67 9.96 -13.05 -3.45
N LEU A 68 9.14 -12.88 -2.39
CA LEU A 68 9.07 -11.63 -1.65
C LEU A 68 10.43 -11.25 -1.05
N GLN A 69 11.13 -12.22 -0.44
CA GLN A 69 12.45 -11.99 0.13
C GLN A 69 13.46 -11.59 -0.95
N GLU A 70 13.45 -12.25 -2.11
CA GLU A 70 14.29 -11.90 -3.25
C GLU A 70 14.04 -10.48 -3.76
N ASP A 71 12.77 -10.05 -3.80
CA ASP A 71 12.41 -8.67 -4.19
C ASP A 71 12.87 -7.63 -3.17
N VAL A 72 12.93 -7.98 -1.90
CA VAL A 72 13.52 -7.13 -0.84
C VAL A 72 15.05 -7.10 -0.96
N ASP A 73 15.69 -8.24 -1.11
CA ASP A 73 17.15 -8.36 -1.19
C ASP A 73 17.73 -7.68 -2.44
N SER A 74 16.99 -7.74 -3.56
CA SER A 74 17.36 -7.04 -4.80
C SER A 74 17.08 -5.55 -4.77
N GLY A 75 16.38 -5.05 -3.73
CA GLY A 75 16.02 -3.64 -3.57
C GLY A 75 14.87 -3.17 -4.47
N ARG A 76 14.17 -4.08 -5.15
CA ARG A 76 12.92 -3.77 -5.86
C ARG A 76 11.87 -3.27 -4.86
N LEU A 77 11.77 -3.96 -3.74
CA LEU A 77 11.08 -3.51 -2.53
C LEU A 77 12.13 -2.95 -1.58
N ALA A 78 12.24 -1.63 -1.48
CA ALA A 78 13.27 -0.98 -0.71
C ALA A 78 12.87 -0.87 0.77
N SER A 79 13.55 -1.61 1.63
CA SER A 79 13.35 -1.49 3.08
C SER A 79 13.61 -0.08 3.54
N VAL A 80 12.61 0.53 4.16
CA VAL A 80 12.69 1.89 4.72
C VAL A 80 12.02 1.92 6.09
N ALA A 81 12.66 2.61 7.03
CA ALA A 81 12.12 2.87 8.36
C ALA A 81 11.73 4.35 8.45
N PRO A 82 10.43 4.69 8.42
CA PRO A 82 9.98 6.04 8.70
C PRO A 82 10.16 6.34 10.20
N ASP A 83 10.15 7.61 10.58
CA ASP A 83 9.97 7.96 11.98
C ASP A 83 8.55 7.57 12.42
N TRP A 84 8.46 6.54 13.23
CA TRP A 84 7.16 6.01 13.69
C TRP A 84 6.42 6.97 14.60
N ALA A 85 7.11 7.80 15.38
CA ALA A 85 6.47 8.82 16.21
C ALA A 85 5.74 9.85 15.32
N ASP A 86 6.39 10.29 14.25
CA ASP A 86 5.78 11.15 13.23
C ASP A 86 4.64 10.45 12.51
N VAL A 87 4.79 9.16 12.16
CA VAL A 87 3.71 8.39 11.52
C VAL A 87 2.47 8.35 12.40
N PHE A 88 2.60 8.05 13.70
CA PHE A 88 1.45 8.01 14.60
C PHE A 88 0.83 9.39 14.83
N THR A 89 1.64 10.44 14.89
CA THR A 89 1.16 11.84 14.99
C THR A 89 0.34 12.20 13.76
N VAL A 90 0.83 11.93 12.56
CA VAL A 90 0.12 12.17 11.30
C VAL A 90 -1.12 11.30 11.19
N ALA A 91 -1.04 10.03 11.61
CA ALA A 91 -2.16 9.10 11.59
C ALA A 91 -3.31 9.57 12.47
N SER A 92 -3.03 10.05 13.70
CA SER A 92 -4.05 10.61 14.59
C SER A 92 -4.75 11.81 13.95
N ALA A 93 -3.99 12.76 13.39
CA ALA A 93 -4.56 13.92 12.71
C ALA A 93 -5.42 13.56 11.48
N LEU A 94 -5.00 12.55 10.70
CA LEU A 94 -5.78 12.04 9.57
C LEU A 94 -7.07 11.36 10.03
N SER A 95 -6.98 10.59 11.11
CA SER A 95 -8.13 9.90 11.70
C SER A 95 -9.18 10.90 12.15
N ASP A 96 -8.80 11.89 12.93
CA ASP A 96 -9.70 12.92 13.45
C ASP A 96 -10.38 13.73 12.34
N SER A 97 -9.65 14.00 11.25
CA SER A 97 -10.17 14.85 10.17
C SER A 97 -11.01 14.09 9.13
N HIS A 98 -10.79 12.80 8.94
CA HIS A 98 -11.25 12.12 7.73
C HIS A 98 -11.87 10.74 7.93
N THR A 99 -11.60 10.03 9.04
CA THR A 99 -12.05 8.63 9.20
C THR A 99 -13.57 8.49 9.08
N GLU A 100 -14.35 9.39 9.67
CA GLU A 100 -15.81 9.37 9.58
C GLU A 100 -16.35 9.44 8.13
N LYS A 101 -15.61 10.10 7.24
CA LYS A 101 -16.02 10.32 5.84
C LYS A 101 -15.75 9.10 4.95
N VAL A 102 -14.73 8.31 5.27
CA VAL A 102 -14.28 7.21 4.41
C VAL A 102 -14.28 5.86 5.11
N LEU A 103 -14.58 5.84 6.41
CA LEU A 103 -14.62 4.64 7.26
C LEU A 103 -13.30 3.86 7.21
N ALA A 104 -12.16 4.58 7.19
CA ALA A 104 -10.84 4.00 7.19
C ALA A 104 -10.57 3.28 8.51
N ARG A 105 -9.89 2.13 8.44
CA ARG A 105 -9.42 1.38 9.61
C ARG A 105 -8.03 1.84 10.01
N SER A 106 -7.60 1.48 11.22
CA SER A 106 -6.30 1.94 11.76
C SER A 106 -5.12 1.64 10.84
N LEU A 107 -5.05 0.44 10.24
CA LEU A 107 -3.98 0.11 9.28
C LEU A 107 -4.07 0.92 7.99
N ASP A 108 -5.28 1.21 7.51
CA ASP A 108 -5.49 2.07 6.34
C ASP A 108 -4.93 3.48 6.61
N VAL A 109 -5.20 4.00 7.82
CA VAL A 109 -4.70 5.31 8.26
C VAL A 109 -3.17 5.30 8.38
N LEU A 110 -2.59 4.23 8.96
CA LEU A 110 -1.15 4.09 9.10
C LEU A 110 -0.43 4.05 7.74
N HIS A 111 -0.95 3.35 6.75
CA HIS A 111 -0.37 3.35 5.40
C HIS A 111 -0.35 4.75 4.78
N VAL A 112 -1.45 5.50 4.87
CA VAL A 112 -1.52 6.85 4.32
C VAL A 112 -0.61 7.82 5.09
N ALA A 113 -0.54 7.70 6.41
CA ALA A 113 0.36 8.48 7.26
C ALA A 113 1.83 8.18 6.93
N THR A 114 2.18 6.90 6.81
CA THR A 114 3.53 6.45 6.41
C THR A 114 3.94 7.03 5.05
N ALA A 115 3.05 6.97 4.07
CA ALA A 115 3.29 7.57 2.76
C ALA A 115 3.59 9.07 2.85
N ARG A 116 2.89 9.78 3.73
CA ARG A 116 3.08 11.22 3.97
C ARG A 116 4.44 11.51 4.62
N VAL A 117 4.79 10.78 5.69
CA VAL A 117 6.08 10.94 6.39
C VAL A 117 7.26 10.62 5.47
N LEU A 118 7.12 9.62 4.59
CA LEU A 118 8.12 9.30 3.56
C LEU A 118 8.17 10.31 2.41
N GLY A 119 7.35 11.37 2.41
CA GLY A 119 7.34 12.39 1.37
C GLY A 119 6.81 11.90 0.01
N CYS A 120 6.03 10.83 -0.01
CA CYS A 120 5.41 10.33 -1.23
C CYS A 120 4.34 11.31 -1.73
N ARG A 121 4.16 11.38 -3.06
CA ARG A 121 3.14 12.22 -3.70
C ARG A 121 2.02 11.39 -4.33
N ARG A 122 2.28 10.14 -4.63
CA ARG A 122 1.34 9.19 -5.24
C ARG A 122 1.10 8.03 -4.30
N PHE A 123 -0.17 7.61 -4.20
CA PHE A 123 -0.59 6.46 -3.41
C PHE A 123 -1.31 5.46 -4.30
N VAL A 124 -0.87 4.20 -4.27
CA VAL A 124 -1.40 3.12 -5.11
C VAL A 124 -2.01 2.05 -4.21
N SER A 125 -3.26 1.71 -4.46
CA SER A 125 -3.99 0.70 -3.68
C SER A 125 -5.09 0.02 -4.49
N ALA A 126 -5.56 -1.12 -3.99
CA ALA A 126 -6.83 -1.74 -4.37
C ALA A 126 -7.94 -1.49 -3.32
N ASP A 127 -7.64 -0.87 -2.20
CA ASP A 127 -8.61 -0.61 -1.12
C ASP A 127 -9.27 0.76 -1.27
N ASP A 128 -10.61 0.76 -1.39
CA ASP A 128 -11.40 1.98 -1.59
C ASP A 128 -11.29 2.96 -0.41
N ARG A 129 -11.15 2.45 0.84
CA ARG A 129 -11.04 3.29 2.04
C ARG A 129 -9.68 3.99 2.07
N GLN A 130 -8.60 3.24 1.80
CA GLN A 130 -7.26 3.81 1.70
C GLN A 130 -7.18 4.85 0.58
N LEU A 131 -7.72 4.53 -0.61
CA LEU A 131 -7.78 5.49 -1.73
C LEU A 131 -8.58 6.73 -1.39
N GLY A 132 -9.72 6.57 -0.71
CA GLY A 132 -10.53 7.68 -0.23
C GLY A 132 -9.77 8.58 0.74
N LEU A 133 -9.11 7.99 1.75
CA LEU A 133 -8.30 8.71 2.72
C LEU A 133 -7.08 9.38 2.06
N ALA A 134 -6.36 8.66 1.22
CA ALA A 134 -5.19 9.21 0.51
C ALA A 134 -5.58 10.42 -0.35
N ARG A 135 -6.74 10.38 -1.03
CA ARG A 135 -7.27 11.52 -1.79
C ARG A 135 -7.54 12.73 -0.89
N LEU A 136 -8.18 12.53 0.26
CA LEU A 136 -8.45 13.61 1.22
C LEU A 136 -7.15 14.15 1.83
N ALA A 137 -6.15 13.29 2.00
CA ALA A 137 -4.81 13.63 2.45
C ALA A 137 -3.96 14.35 1.37
N GLY A 138 -4.46 14.54 0.15
CA GLY A 138 -3.80 15.31 -0.91
C GLY A 138 -2.90 14.49 -1.84
N PHE A 139 -2.98 13.18 -1.84
CA PHE A 139 -2.22 12.34 -2.78
C PHE A 139 -2.86 12.29 -4.17
N THR A 140 -2.03 12.17 -5.19
CA THR A 140 -2.45 11.59 -6.46
C THR A 140 -2.67 10.09 -6.23
N ILE A 141 -3.86 9.58 -6.52
CA ILE A 141 -4.18 8.18 -6.29
C ILE A 141 -4.17 7.35 -7.57
N THR A 142 -3.81 6.08 -7.47
CA THR A 142 -3.96 5.08 -8.52
C THR A 142 -4.75 3.89 -7.98
N ASP A 143 -5.94 3.68 -8.52
CA ASP A 143 -6.81 2.55 -8.22
C ASP A 143 -6.51 1.41 -9.20
N ILE A 144 -5.84 0.33 -8.72
CA ILE A 144 -5.50 -0.81 -9.57
C ILE A 144 -6.71 -1.70 -9.89
N LYS A 145 -7.78 -1.67 -9.09
CA LYS A 145 -9.00 -2.42 -9.41
C LYS A 145 -9.70 -1.85 -10.63
N ARG A 146 -9.80 -0.51 -10.73
CA ARG A 146 -10.53 0.19 -11.78
C ARG A 146 -9.63 0.70 -12.91
N GLY A 147 -8.31 0.67 -12.71
CA GLY A 147 -7.35 1.22 -13.68
C GLY A 147 -7.45 2.74 -13.80
N ARG A 148 -7.88 3.43 -12.76
CA ARG A 148 -8.06 4.89 -12.76
C ARG A 148 -6.95 5.58 -11.98
N GLN A 149 -6.44 6.67 -12.57
CA GLN A 149 -5.57 7.62 -11.89
C GLN A 149 -6.36 8.91 -11.64
N THR A 150 -6.36 9.39 -10.41
CA THR A 150 -7.02 10.63 -10.05
C THR A 150 -5.99 11.57 -9.42
N PRO A 151 -5.82 12.79 -9.95
CA PRO A 151 -4.88 13.77 -9.42
C PRO A 151 -5.25 14.20 -8.00
N ALA A 152 -4.26 14.72 -7.28
CA ALA A 152 -4.46 15.34 -5.97
C ALA A 152 -5.51 16.47 -6.06
N ARG A 153 -6.37 16.57 -5.06
CA ARG A 153 -7.25 17.72 -4.94
C ARG A 153 -6.39 18.98 -4.70
N ARG A 154 -6.54 19.98 -5.55
CA ARG A 154 -5.97 21.30 -5.24
C ARG A 154 -6.63 21.81 -3.97
N PRO A 155 -5.87 22.34 -2.97
CA PRO A 155 -6.47 23.03 -1.86
C PRO A 155 -7.31 24.18 -2.44
N THR A 156 -8.61 24.18 -2.13
CA THR A 156 -9.47 25.33 -2.40
C THR A 156 -9.00 26.43 -1.44
N GLY A 157 -8.21 27.36 -1.96
CA GLY A 157 -7.83 28.57 -1.22
C GLY A 157 -9.07 29.37 -0.86
N ARG A 158 -9.20 29.68 0.40
CA ARG A 158 -9.83 30.87 0.97
C ARG A 158 -8.86 31.50 1.93
#